data_1e803f3423cf8376491b7a7ca745c7f6
#
_entry.id   1e803f3423cf8376491b7a7ca745c7f6
#
_cell.length_a   1.000
_cell.length_b   1.000
_cell.length_c   1.000
_cell.angle_alpha   90.00
_cell.angle_beta   90.00
_cell.angle_gamma   90.00
#
_symmetry.space_group_name_H-M   'P 1'
#
loop_
_entity.id
_entity.type
_entity.pdbx_description
1 polymer ?
#
loop_
_entity_poly.entity_id
_entity_poly.type
_entity_poly.pdbx_seq_one_letter_code
_entity_poly.pdbx_strand_id
1 'polypeptide(L)'
;MALKTVLGWLLNTEHRTVKLPESRVLRLNEILQSLPREKKRVSKKIWYQVLGELRSMVLAIPGGKGLFSALQRALRRTTGRIRLTQAVHDELDDWRWLTRDIHSRPTSWDELVEKTPAYVGSHDAARYGMGGVWFGNNTTDQPTLWRQAFPPEITTSLVTYENPHGTISN
;
A
#
# COMPACT_ATOMS: atom_id res chain seq x y z
N MET A 1 24.74 20.84 4.03
CA MET A 1 24.41 19.82 5.05
C MET A 1 23.39 18.89 4.44
N ALA A 2 23.82 17.69 4.08
CA ALA A 2 23.03 16.78 3.25
C ALA A 2 21.90 16.04 4.00
N LEU A 3 21.96 15.94 5.33
CA LEU A 3 21.08 15.13 6.16
C LEU A 3 20.36 16.00 7.20
N LYS A 4 19.02 15.95 7.23
CA LYS A 4 18.19 16.72 8.18
C LYS A 4 16.97 15.95 8.64
N THR A 5 16.68 16.00 9.94
CA THR A 5 15.41 15.45 10.46
C THR A 5 14.30 16.48 10.36
N VAL A 6 13.20 16.14 9.69
CA VAL A 6 12.04 17.00 9.50
C VAL A 6 10.78 16.17 9.74
N LEU A 7 9.92 16.62 10.65
CA LEU A 7 8.63 15.97 10.98
C LEU A 7 8.75 14.47 11.28
N GLY A 8 9.88 14.05 11.87
CA GLY A 8 10.13 12.64 12.21
C GLY A 8 10.62 11.78 11.05
N TRP A 9 11.07 12.38 9.94
CA TRP A 9 11.79 11.71 8.85
C TRP A 9 13.19 12.26 8.70
N LEU A 10 14.09 11.41 8.24
CA LEU A 10 15.46 11.76 7.92
C LEU A 10 15.56 12.02 6.42
N LEU A 11 15.68 13.28 6.04
CA LEU A 11 15.80 13.73 4.66
C LEU A 11 17.28 13.82 4.28
N ASN A 12 17.65 13.18 3.18
CA ASN A 12 18.94 13.35 2.54
C ASN A 12 18.75 14.13 1.23
N THR A 13 19.22 15.40 1.21
CA THR A 13 19.05 16.27 0.05
C THR A 13 20.04 15.96 -1.07
N GLU A 14 21.17 15.35 -0.76
CA GLU A 14 22.19 14.95 -1.73
C GLU A 14 21.72 13.73 -2.54
N HIS A 15 21.27 12.69 -1.84
CA HIS A 15 20.78 11.47 -2.46
C HIS A 15 19.26 11.50 -2.77
N ARG A 16 18.57 12.61 -2.43
CA ARG A 16 17.13 12.77 -2.61
C ARG A 16 16.31 11.61 -2.05
N THR A 17 16.58 11.28 -0.79
CA THR A 17 15.91 10.15 -0.13
C THR A 17 15.29 10.54 1.21
N VAL A 18 14.27 9.76 1.61
CA VAL A 18 13.60 9.82 2.91
C VAL A 18 13.80 8.50 3.62
N LYS A 19 14.17 8.56 4.90
CA LYS A 19 14.31 7.40 5.79
C LYS A 19 13.58 7.62 7.10
N LEU A 20 13.29 6.54 7.82
CA LEU A 20 12.94 6.63 9.23
C LEU A 20 14.22 6.82 10.06
N PRO A 21 14.21 7.72 11.06
CA PRO A 21 15.22 7.72 12.11
C PRO A 21 15.25 6.38 12.87
N GLU A 22 16.38 6.01 13.42
CA GLU A 22 16.56 4.73 14.13
C GLU A 22 15.52 4.52 15.24
N SER A 23 15.23 5.55 16.02
CA SER A 23 14.21 5.51 17.08
C SER A 23 12.83 5.10 16.55
N ARG A 24 12.46 5.54 15.33
CA ARG A 24 11.19 5.16 14.71
C ARG A 24 11.22 3.76 14.11
N VAL A 25 12.38 3.29 13.64
CA VAL A 25 12.56 1.90 13.20
C VAL A 25 12.42 0.96 14.39
N LEU A 26 13.02 1.29 15.53
CA LEU A 26 12.86 0.53 16.77
C LEU A 26 11.37 0.49 17.19
N ARG A 27 10.71 1.65 17.16
CA ARG A 27 9.28 1.74 17.47
C ARG A 27 8.41 0.88 16.54
N LEU A 28 8.71 0.87 15.26
CA LEU A 28 8.03 0.03 14.27
C LEU A 28 8.20 -1.46 14.59
N ASN A 29 9.42 -1.88 14.91
CA ASN A 29 9.70 -3.25 15.30
C ASN A 29 8.96 -3.65 16.58
N GLU A 30 8.93 -2.79 17.61
CA GLU A 30 8.15 -3.02 18.84
C GLU A 30 6.65 -3.24 18.54
N ILE A 31 6.07 -2.41 17.66
CA ILE A 31 4.67 -2.53 17.24
C ILE A 31 4.44 -3.89 16.59
N LEU A 32 5.27 -4.27 15.63
CA LEU A 32 5.12 -5.54 14.91
C LEU A 32 5.35 -6.75 15.83
N GLN A 33 6.29 -6.67 16.77
CA GLN A 33 6.52 -7.70 17.78
C GLN A 33 5.37 -7.82 18.78
N SER A 34 4.69 -6.72 19.10
CA SER A 34 3.52 -6.73 20.00
C SER A 34 2.30 -7.46 19.43
N LEU A 35 2.31 -7.79 18.16
CA LEU A 35 1.23 -8.43 17.41
C LEU A 35 1.68 -9.77 16.79
N PRO A 36 2.17 -10.73 17.58
CA PRO A 36 2.61 -12.03 17.08
C PRO A 36 1.44 -12.81 16.46
N ARG A 37 1.72 -13.82 15.63
CA ARG A 37 0.69 -14.62 14.91
C ARG A 37 -0.29 -15.32 15.86
N GLU A 38 0.14 -15.68 17.04
CA GLU A 38 -0.69 -16.34 18.06
C GLU A 38 -1.72 -15.39 18.69
N LYS A 39 -1.52 -14.09 18.56
CA LYS A 39 -2.40 -13.08 19.13
C LYS A 39 -3.70 -12.98 18.32
N LYS A 40 -4.78 -13.46 18.89
CA LYS A 40 -6.09 -13.52 18.21
C LYS A 40 -6.91 -12.23 18.31
N ARG A 41 -6.66 -11.41 19.32
CA ARG A 41 -7.46 -10.20 19.58
C ARG A 41 -6.63 -9.09 20.19
N VAL A 42 -7.00 -7.84 19.88
CA VAL A 42 -6.40 -6.62 20.44
C VAL A 42 -7.51 -5.62 20.79
N SER A 43 -7.26 -4.71 21.74
CA SER A 43 -8.23 -3.66 22.05
C SER A 43 -8.30 -2.65 20.89
N LYS A 44 -9.49 -2.06 20.69
CA LYS A 44 -9.71 -1.08 19.64
C LYS A 44 -8.78 0.14 19.80
N LYS A 45 -8.52 0.57 21.05
CA LYS A 45 -7.59 1.65 21.36
C LYS A 45 -6.16 1.36 20.86
N ILE A 46 -5.63 0.18 21.20
CA ILE A 46 -4.29 -0.25 20.75
C ILE A 46 -4.26 -0.34 19.24
N TRP A 47 -5.32 -0.85 18.61
CA TRP A 47 -5.38 -0.98 17.15
C TRP A 47 -5.34 0.39 16.44
N TYR A 48 -6.05 1.38 16.95
CA TYR A 48 -5.97 2.75 16.43
C TYR A 48 -4.55 3.33 16.57
N GLN A 49 -3.88 3.08 17.71
CA GLN A 49 -2.48 3.49 17.90
C GLN A 49 -1.56 2.81 16.88
N VAL A 50 -1.69 1.50 16.69
CA VAL A 50 -0.92 0.75 15.68
C VAL A 50 -1.12 1.35 14.29
N LEU A 51 -2.36 1.54 13.85
CA LEU A 51 -2.64 2.12 12.54
C LEU A 51 -2.12 3.54 12.38
N GLY A 52 -2.23 4.36 13.43
CA GLY A 52 -1.70 5.72 13.44
C GLY A 52 -0.17 5.74 13.29
N GLU A 53 0.52 4.90 14.03
CA GLU A 53 1.98 4.77 13.96
C GLU A 53 2.43 4.27 12.57
N LEU A 54 1.82 3.18 12.06
CA LEU A 54 2.15 2.67 10.73
C LEU A 54 1.92 3.71 9.63
N ARG A 55 0.79 4.44 9.67
CA ARG A 55 0.50 5.52 8.71
C ARG A 55 1.51 6.66 8.80
N SER A 56 1.95 7.02 10.01
CA SER A 56 2.93 8.08 10.20
C SER A 56 4.33 7.72 9.67
N MET A 57 4.61 6.44 9.46
CA MET A 57 5.90 5.94 9.01
C MET A 57 5.92 5.56 7.52
N VAL A 58 4.75 5.30 6.93
CA VAL A 58 4.61 4.70 5.60
C VAL A 58 5.28 5.47 4.47
N LEU A 59 5.43 6.79 4.62
CA LEU A 59 6.09 7.62 3.62
C LEU A 59 7.56 7.21 3.37
N ALA A 60 8.23 6.77 4.43
CA ALA A 60 9.63 6.34 4.37
C ALA A 60 9.79 4.82 4.22
N ILE A 61 8.72 4.10 3.86
CA ILE A 61 8.72 2.64 3.69
C ILE A 61 8.20 2.33 2.29
N PRO A 62 9.08 2.00 1.33
CA PRO A 62 8.67 1.65 -0.02
C PRO A 62 7.64 0.50 -0.02
N GLY A 63 6.54 0.66 -0.75
CA GLY A 63 5.47 -0.33 -0.83
C GLY A 63 4.48 -0.33 0.34
N GLY A 64 4.80 0.28 1.48
CA GLY A 64 3.98 0.24 2.70
C GLY A 64 2.58 0.86 2.55
N LYS A 65 2.40 1.80 1.61
CA LYS A 65 1.09 2.44 1.35
C LYS A 65 0.00 1.45 0.95
N GLY A 66 0.35 0.35 0.27
CA GLY A 66 -0.58 -0.70 -0.15
C GLY A 66 -1.03 -1.62 0.98
N LEU A 67 -0.32 -1.65 2.11
CA LEU A 67 -0.50 -2.63 3.18
C LEU A 67 -1.43 -2.16 4.31
N PHE A 68 -2.65 -1.70 3.96
CA PHE A 68 -3.62 -1.25 4.96
C PHE A 68 -5.03 -1.84 4.78
N SER A 69 -5.25 -2.63 3.74
CA SER A 69 -6.60 -3.10 3.39
C SER A 69 -7.22 -3.98 4.47
N ALA A 70 -6.55 -5.05 4.87
CA ALA A 70 -7.03 -5.95 5.92
C ALA A 70 -6.98 -5.28 7.30
N LEU A 71 -5.93 -4.49 7.58
CA LEU A 71 -5.80 -3.75 8.84
C LEU A 71 -6.95 -2.77 9.05
N GLN A 72 -7.35 -2.03 8.02
CA GLN A 72 -8.49 -1.09 8.09
C GLN A 72 -9.83 -1.81 8.14
N ARG A 73 -9.98 -2.90 7.36
CA ARG A 73 -11.20 -3.70 7.35
C ARG A 73 -11.50 -4.30 8.71
N ALA A 74 -10.46 -4.66 9.49
CA ALA A 74 -10.61 -5.15 10.85
C ALA A 74 -11.33 -4.16 11.77
N LEU A 75 -11.18 -2.83 11.57
CA LEU A 75 -11.91 -1.81 12.32
C LEU A 75 -13.41 -1.78 12.02
N ARG A 76 -13.80 -1.99 10.76
CA ARG A 76 -15.19 -1.78 10.32
C ARG A 76 -16.17 -2.80 10.90
N ARG A 77 -15.70 -3.99 11.28
CA ARG A 77 -16.52 -5.15 11.67
C ARG A 77 -16.66 -5.34 13.18
N THR A 78 -16.21 -4.38 14.02
CA THR A 78 -16.06 -4.66 15.45
C THR A 78 -16.55 -3.51 16.33
N THR A 79 -17.43 -3.84 17.27
CA THR A 79 -17.89 -2.93 18.34
C THR A 79 -17.02 -2.96 19.60
N GLY A 80 -16.19 -3.99 19.79
CA GLY A 80 -15.37 -4.20 20.97
C GLY A 80 -13.88 -4.43 20.68
N ARG A 81 -13.41 -5.66 20.90
CA ARG A 81 -12.02 -6.06 20.61
C ARG A 81 -11.86 -6.44 19.14
N ILE A 82 -10.82 -5.94 18.50
CA ILE A 82 -10.47 -6.28 17.13
C ILE A 82 -10.01 -7.74 17.06
N ARG A 83 -10.60 -8.52 16.16
CA ARG A 83 -10.14 -9.87 15.83
C ARG A 83 -9.03 -9.79 14.79
N LEU A 84 -7.88 -10.37 15.12
CA LEU A 84 -6.76 -10.52 14.18
C LEU A 84 -6.99 -11.80 13.37
N THR A 85 -7.52 -11.62 12.15
CA THR A 85 -7.76 -12.72 11.19
C THR A 85 -6.47 -13.11 10.50
N GLN A 86 -6.49 -14.24 9.76
CA GLN A 86 -5.36 -14.65 8.94
C GLN A 86 -4.92 -13.52 7.99
N ALA A 87 -5.85 -12.91 7.26
CA ALA A 87 -5.55 -11.80 6.34
C ALA A 87 -4.89 -10.59 7.03
N VAL A 88 -5.24 -10.31 8.30
CA VAL A 88 -4.56 -9.26 9.09
C VAL A 88 -3.14 -9.68 9.44
N HIS A 89 -2.92 -10.95 9.81
CA HIS A 89 -1.58 -11.45 10.11
C HIS A 89 -0.70 -11.51 8.86
N ASP A 90 -1.26 -11.87 7.71
CA ASP A 90 -0.53 -11.89 6.45
C ASP A 90 -0.06 -10.48 6.07
N GLU A 91 -0.94 -9.48 6.17
CA GLU A 91 -0.57 -8.08 5.93
C GLU A 91 0.47 -7.55 6.96
N LEU A 92 0.40 -7.99 8.23
CA LEU A 92 1.44 -7.68 9.23
C LEU A 92 2.78 -8.39 8.93
N ASP A 93 2.75 -9.56 8.30
CA ASP A 93 3.99 -10.25 7.87
C ASP A 93 4.62 -9.55 6.66
N ASP A 94 3.80 -9.00 5.75
CA ASP A 94 4.29 -8.14 4.68
C ASP A 94 4.97 -6.88 5.24
N TRP A 95 4.39 -6.27 6.28
CA TRP A 95 5.05 -5.19 7.02
C TRP A 95 6.39 -5.63 7.62
N ARG A 96 6.48 -6.81 8.26
CA ARG A 96 7.73 -7.36 8.80
C ARG A 96 8.76 -7.58 7.69
N TRP A 97 8.31 -8.07 6.53
CA TRP A 97 9.18 -8.28 5.39
C TRP A 97 9.74 -6.96 4.85
N LEU A 98 8.90 -5.96 4.64
CA LEU A 98 9.33 -4.62 4.17
C LEU A 98 10.30 -3.93 5.12
N THR A 99 10.20 -4.21 6.41
CA THR A 99 11.03 -3.56 7.43
C THR A 99 12.37 -4.25 7.70
N ARG A 100 12.61 -5.45 7.15
CA ARG A 100 13.88 -6.17 7.35
C ARG A 100 15.10 -5.35 6.90
N ASP A 101 15.00 -4.73 5.73
CA ASP A 101 16.08 -4.01 5.09
C ASP A 101 15.83 -2.50 5.03
N ILE A 102 15.02 -1.97 5.94
CA ILE A 102 14.56 -0.58 5.90
C ILE A 102 15.71 0.43 5.93
N HIS A 103 16.83 0.09 6.57
CA HIS A 103 18.01 0.94 6.62
C HIS A 103 18.76 1.03 5.28
N SER A 104 18.75 -0.04 4.51
CA SER A 104 19.42 -0.13 3.20
C SER A 104 18.53 0.32 2.03
N ARG A 105 17.21 0.46 2.26
CA ARG A 105 16.22 0.79 1.23
C ARG A 105 15.50 2.11 1.54
N PRO A 106 16.16 3.25 1.36
CA PRO A 106 15.51 4.54 1.54
C PRO A 106 14.48 4.77 0.43
N THR A 107 13.39 5.45 0.76
CA THR A 107 12.42 5.91 -0.24
C THR A 107 13.02 7.06 -1.04
N SER A 108 13.07 6.95 -2.36
CA SER A 108 13.48 8.04 -3.23
C SER A 108 12.44 9.16 -3.23
N TRP A 109 12.85 10.42 -3.35
CA TRP A 109 11.93 11.53 -3.59
C TRP A 109 11.15 11.33 -4.88
N ASP A 110 11.75 10.68 -5.86
CA ASP A 110 11.11 10.36 -7.14
C ASP A 110 9.91 9.41 -6.99
N GLU A 111 9.83 8.68 -5.88
CA GLU A 111 8.67 7.85 -5.53
C GLU A 111 7.56 8.64 -4.80
N LEU A 112 7.89 9.80 -4.25
CA LEU A 112 7.00 10.63 -3.45
C LEU A 112 6.42 11.83 -4.19
N VAL A 113 7.21 12.37 -5.12
CA VAL A 113 6.84 13.53 -5.94
C VAL A 113 6.42 13.01 -7.32
N GLU A 114 5.21 13.33 -7.71
CA GLU A 114 4.75 13.01 -9.06
C GLU A 114 5.65 13.70 -10.09
N LYS A 115 6.27 12.89 -10.93
CA LYS A 115 6.96 13.40 -12.12
C LYS A 115 5.91 13.74 -13.18
N THR A 116 6.19 14.71 -14.02
CA THR A 116 5.39 14.92 -15.22
C THR A 116 5.39 13.61 -16.02
N PRO A 117 4.23 12.94 -16.14
CA PRO A 117 4.20 11.62 -16.77
C PRO A 117 4.59 11.75 -18.25
N ALA A 118 5.37 10.80 -18.75
CA ALA A 118 5.66 10.71 -20.17
C ALA A 118 4.41 10.34 -20.98
N TYR A 119 3.51 9.59 -20.37
CA TYR A 119 2.22 9.20 -20.94
C TYR A 119 1.15 9.24 -19.86
N VAL A 120 -0.04 9.67 -20.22
CA VAL A 120 -1.22 9.62 -19.38
C VAL A 120 -2.17 8.61 -19.99
N GLY A 121 -2.74 7.72 -19.19
CA GLY A 121 -3.71 6.75 -19.64
C GLY A 121 -4.89 6.65 -18.67
N SER A 122 -6.05 6.34 -19.23
CA SER A 122 -7.23 5.94 -18.47
C SER A 122 -7.60 4.52 -18.87
N HIS A 123 -7.90 3.67 -17.91
CA HIS A 123 -8.30 2.29 -18.17
C HIS A 123 -9.38 1.86 -17.18
N ASP A 124 -10.20 0.93 -17.63
CA ASP A 124 -11.26 0.35 -16.83
C ASP A 124 -11.45 -1.12 -17.20
N ALA A 125 -12.02 -1.89 -16.29
CA ALA A 125 -12.30 -3.28 -16.46
C ALA A 125 -13.80 -3.57 -16.26
N ALA A 126 -14.35 -4.39 -17.13
CA ALA A 126 -15.71 -4.89 -17.05
C ALA A 126 -15.69 -6.42 -16.97
N ARG A 127 -16.87 -7.04 -16.85
CA ARG A 127 -17.03 -8.49 -16.68
C ARG A 127 -16.25 -9.35 -17.69
N TYR A 128 -16.12 -8.91 -18.94
CA TYR A 128 -15.59 -9.74 -20.03
C TYR A 128 -14.21 -9.30 -20.52
N GLY A 129 -13.69 -8.21 -19.99
CA GLY A 129 -12.40 -7.69 -20.43
C GLY A 129 -12.06 -6.33 -19.85
N MET A 130 -10.98 -5.79 -20.30
CA MET A 130 -10.50 -4.47 -19.94
C MET A 130 -10.18 -3.67 -21.19
N GLY A 131 -10.16 -2.35 -21.05
CA GLY A 131 -9.80 -1.44 -22.10
C GLY A 131 -9.33 -0.12 -21.56
N GLY A 132 -8.77 0.69 -22.43
CA GLY A 132 -8.28 2.00 -22.03
C GLY A 132 -7.85 2.85 -23.19
N VAL A 133 -7.39 4.02 -22.84
CA VAL A 133 -6.85 5.01 -23.75
C VAL A 133 -5.51 5.50 -23.22
N TRP A 134 -4.53 5.60 -24.08
CA TRP A 134 -3.25 6.27 -23.83
C TRP A 134 -3.22 7.60 -24.56
N PHE A 135 -2.87 8.66 -23.85
CA PHE A 135 -2.67 9.99 -24.41
C PHE A 135 -1.16 10.25 -24.50
N GLY A 136 -0.69 10.67 -25.66
CA GLY A 136 0.69 11.12 -25.82
C GLY A 136 0.94 12.45 -25.10
N ASN A 137 2.19 12.79 -24.89
CA ASN A 137 2.59 14.03 -24.21
C ASN A 137 2.43 15.27 -25.09
N ASN A 138 2.35 15.10 -26.41
CA ASN A 138 2.20 16.18 -27.34
C ASN A 138 0.74 16.34 -27.75
N THR A 139 0.28 17.58 -27.87
CA THR A 139 -1.08 17.89 -28.33
C THR A 139 -1.39 17.38 -29.75
N THR A 140 -0.36 16.98 -30.49
CA THR A 140 -0.45 16.39 -31.82
C THR A 140 -0.54 14.86 -31.81
N ASP A 141 -0.24 14.21 -30.70
CA ASP A 141 -0.29 12.76 -30.61
C ASP A 141 -1.73 12.28 -30.54
N GLN A 142 -2.10 11.40 -31.44
CA GLN A 142 -3.44 10.78 -31.39
C GLN A 142 -3.54 9.80 -30.21
N PRO A 143 -4.66 9.79 -29.49
CA PRO A 143 -4.87 8.82 -28.42
C PRO A 143 -4.88 7.39 -28.98
N THR A 144 -4.18 6.49 -28.33
CA THR A 144 -4.19 5.07 -28.64
C THR A 144 -5.23 4.37 -27.81
N LEU A 145 -6.25 3.81 -28.45
CA LEU A 145 -7.28 2.98 -27.82
C LEU A 145 -6.84 1.52 -27.84
N TRP A 146 -7.09 0.82 -26.75
CA TRP A 146 -6.84 -0.61 -26.65
C TRP A 146 -7.96 -1.32 -25.90
N ARG A 147 -8.14 -2.59 -26.18
CA ARG A 147 -9.01 -3.48 -25.39
C ARG A 147 -8.43 -4.88 -25.38
N GLN A 148 -8.70 -5.58 -24.28
CA GLN A 148 -8.26 -6.96 -24.04
C GLN A 148 -9.43 -7.74 -23.43
N ALA A 149 -9.85 -8.83 -24.09
CA ALA A 149 -10.78 -9.77 -23.47
C ALA A 149 -10.09 -10.55 -22.36
N PHE A 150 -10.79 -10.82 -21.26
CA PHE A 150 -10.27 -11.75 -20.26
C PHE A 150 -10.30 -13.18 -20.78
N PRO A 151 -9.27 -13.98 -20.47
CA PRO A 151 -9.33 -15.41 -20.67
C PRO A 151 -10.53 -16.03 -19.93
N PRO A 152 -11.15 -17.10 -20.46
CA PRO A 152 -12.31 -17.73 -19.84
C PRO A 152 -12.11 -18.12 -18.37
N GLU A 153 -10.91 -18.54 -18.00
CA GLU A 153 -10.54 -18.93 -16.63
C GLU A 153 -10.68 -17.76 -15.66
N ILE A 154 -10.25 -16.57 -16.07
CA ILE A 154 -10.38 -15.35 -15.26
C ILE A 154 -11.84 -14.95 -15.16
N THR A 155 -12.58 -14.97 -16.25
CA THR A 155 -14.01 -14.61 -16.28
C THR A 155 -14.81 -15.53 -15.33
N THR A 156 -14.51 -16.81 -15.33
CA THR A 156 -15.18 -17.78 -14.45
C THR A 156 -14.83 -17.58 -12.98
N SER A 157 -13.58 -17.23 -12.66
CA SER A 157 -13.13 -17.02 -11.29
C SER A 157 -13.59 -15.69 -10.66
N LEU A 158 -13.84 -14.67 -11.49
CA LEU A 158 -14.30 -13.36 -11.02
C LEU A 158 -15.78 -13.34 -10.65
N VAL A 159 -16.61 -14.16 -11.33
CA VAL A 159 -18.05 -14.22 -11.07
C VAL A 159 -18.32 -15.24 -9.97
N THR A 160 -18.53 -14.77 -8.76
CA THR A 160 -18.90 -15.59 -7.60
C THR A 160 -20.26 -15.16 -7.05
N TYR A 161 -20.82 -15.94 -6.12
CA TYR A 161 -22.05 -15.55 -5.44
C TYR A 161 -21.91 -14.20 -4.71
N GLU A 162 -20.74 -13.91 -4.17
CA GLU A 162 -20.43 -12.64 -3.48
C GLU A 162 -20.06 -11.50 -4.46
N ASN A 163 -19.71 -11.84 -5.69
CA ASN A 163 -19.34 -10.90 -6.76
C ASN A 163 -20.06 -11.26 -8.08
N PRO A 164 -21.39 -11.15 -8.14
CA PRO A 164 -22.19 -11.58 -9.31
C PRO A 164 -21.90 -10.78 -10.58
N HIS A 165 -21.31 -9.60 -10.44
CA HIS A 165 -20.93 -8.76 -11.58
C HIS A 165 -19.52 -8.97 -12.07
N GLY A 166 -18.72 -9.79 -11.38
CA GLY A 166 -17.31 -10.05 -11.73
C GLY A 166 -16.44 -8.79 -11.70
N THR A 167 -16.78 -7.83 -10.85
CA THR A 167 -15.99 -6.60 -10.71
C THR A 167 -14.74 -6.86 -9.88
N ILE A 168 -13.60 -6.35 -10.36
CA ILE A 168 -12.37 -6.28 -9.57
C ILE A 168 -12.49 -5.04 -8.71
N SER A 169 -12.71 -5.22 -7.41
CA SER A 169 -12.67 -4.07 -6.48
C SER A 169 -11.21 -3.69 -6.25
N ASN A 170 -10.84 -2.49 -6.64
CA ASN A 170 -9.58 -1.84 -6.26
C ASN A 170 -9.52 -1.55 -4.76
#